data_1fcc408a23a09ad167e1527a527ea381
#
_entry.id   1fcc408a23a09ad167e1527a527ea381
#
_cell.length_a   1.000
_cell.length_b   1.000
_cell.length_c   1.000
_cell.angle_alpha   90.00
_cell.angle_beta   90.00
_cell.angle_gamma   90.00
#
_symmetry.space_group_name_H-M   'P 1'
#
loop_
_entity.id
_entity.type
_entity.pdbx_description
1 polymer ?
#
loop_
_entity_poly.entity_id
_entity_poly.type
_entity_poly.pdbx_seq_one_letter_code
_entity_poly.pdbx_strand_id
1 'polypeptide(L)' 'DEYGSLVGKTVAEVRPLNRDELDGFGWDDSRTVPFVIWFTDGSYAIPSRDEEGNDAGVLFLPERVG' A
#
# COMPACT_ATOMS: atom_id res chain seq x y z
N ASP A 1 -13.21 -11.63 -8.25
CA ASP A 1 -13.08 -10.35 -7.55
C ASP A 1 -11.62 -9.94 -7.56
N GLU A 2 -11.39 -8.65 -7.69
CA GLU A 2 -10.03 -8.14 -7.88
C GLU A 2 -9.13 -8.39 -6.66
N TYR A 3 -9.70 -8.55 -5.50
CA TYR A 3 -8.91 -8.83 -4.29
C TYR A 3 -8.64 -10.32 -4.10
N GLY A 4 -9.22 -11.15 -4.94
CA GLY A 4 -8.97 -12.59 -4.86
C GLY A 4 -7.52 -12.96 -5.08
N SER A 5 -6.78 -12.12 -5.80
CA SER A 5 -5.36 -12.35 -6.03
C SER A 5 -4.52 -12.28 -4.75
N LEU A 6 -5.08 -11.72 -3.68
CA LEU A 6 -4.38 -11.61 -2.39
C LEU A 6 -4.56 -12.83 -1.50
N VAL A 7 -5.50 -13.72 -1.86
CA VAL A 7 -5.80 -14.87 -1.02
C VAL A 7 -4.58 -15.80 -0.96
N GLY A 8 -4.20 -16.18 0.25
CA GLY A 8 -3.09 -17.10 0.46
C GLY A 8 -1.70 -16.48 0.42
N LYS A 9 -1.61 -15.18 0.15
CA LYS A 9 -0.31 -14.52 0.14
C LYS A 9 0.19 -14.24 1.56
N THR A 10 1.50 -14.26 1.72
CA THR A 10 2.14 -13.97 2.99
C THR A 10 2.86 -12.63 2.89
N VAL A 11 2.64 -11.77 3.87
CA VAL A 11 3.30 -10.47 3.93
C VAL A 11 4.76 -10.68 4.34
N ALA A 12 5.68 -10.16 3.53
CA ALA A 12 7.10 -10.21 3.82
C ALA A 12 7.58 -8.93 4.50
N GLU A 13 7.03 -7.78 4.08
CA GLU A 13 7.52 -6.50 4.58
C GLU A 13 6.47 -5.44 4.36
N VAL A 14 6.40 -4.47 5.27
CA VAL A 14 5.60 -3.26 5.10
C VAL A 14 6.53 -2.09 5.38
N ARG A 15 6.62 -1.15 4.44
CA ARG A 15 7.48 0.01 4.61
C ARG A 15 6.90 1.24 3.93
N PRO A 16 7.29 2.44 4.36
CA PRO A 16 6.88 3.65 3.65
C PRO A 16 7.46 3.66 2.23
N LEU A 17 6.76 4.32 1.32
CA LEU A 17 7.30 4.58 -0.02
C LEU A 17 8.43 5.59 0.09
N ASN A 18 9.48 5.41 -0.70
CA ASN A 18 10.57 6.37 -0.75
C ASN A 18 10.25 7.49 -1.73
N ARG A 19 11.12 8.50 -1.79
CA ARG A 19 10.89 9.68 -2.62
C ARG A 19 10.74 9.33 -4.10
N ASP A 20 11.57 8.44 -4.60
CA ASP A 20 11.53 8.06 -6.00
C ASP A 20 10.20 7.38 -6.34
N GLU A 21 9.71 6.55 -5.43
CA GLU A 21 8.43 5.88 -5.63
C GLU A 21 7.28 6.88 -5.61
N LEU A 22 7.31 7.83 -4.68
CA LEU A 22 6.28 8.87 -4.62
C LEU A 22 6.27 9.71 -5.89
N ASP A 23 7.44 10.08 -6.38
CA ASP A 23 7.55 10.86 -7.61
C ASP A 23 7.01 10.06 -8.80
N GLY A 24 7.26 8.77 -8.84
CA GLY A 24 6.76 7.91 -9.90
C GLY A 24 5.24 7.83 -9.94
N PHE A 25 4.58 7.90 -8.79
CA PHE A 25 3.12 7.91 -8.73
C PHE A 25 2.53 9.31 -8.85
N GLY A 26 3.34 10.36 -8.68
CA GLY A 26 2.83 11.72 -8.62
C GLY A 26 2.11 12.01 -7.30
N TRP A 27 2.47 11.29 -6.25
CA TRP A 27 1.82 11.43 -4.93
C TRP A 27 2.67 12.30 -4.02
N ASP A 28 2.01 12.89 -3.01
CA ASP A 28 2.73 13.54 -1.93
C ASP A 28 2.35 12.85 -0.61
N ASP A 29 3.09 13.16 0.44
CA ASP A 29 2.91 12.53 1.74
C ASP A 29 2.38 13.51 2.79
N SER A 30 1.76 14.60 2.36
CA SER A 30 1.36 15.67 3.27
C SER A 30 0.21 15.27 4.20
N ARG A 31 -0.63 14.31 3.79
CA ARG A 31 -1.84 13.95 4.53
C ARG A 31 -1.76 12.57 5.16
N THR A 32 -1.20 11.62 4.44
CA THR A 32 -1.13 10.22 4.85
C THR A 32 0.25 9.72 4.44
N VAL A 33 0.90 8.97 5.30
CA VAL A 33 2.17 8.34 4.95
C VAL A 33 1.89 7.19 3.99
N PRO A 34 2.27 7.31 2.71
CA PRO A 34 2.07 6.22 1.76
C PRO A 34 2.99 5.05 2.08
N PHE A 35 2.47 3.84 1.94
CA PHE A 35 3.28 2.66 2.26
C PHE A 35 3.00 1.53 1.27
N VAL A 36 3.91 0.56 1.24
CA VAL A 36 3.80 -0.61 0.37
C VAL A 36 3.83 -1.86 1.24
N ILE A 37 3.02 -2.83 0.85
CA ILE A 37 2.97 -4.15 1.46
C ILE A 37 3.59 -5.11 0.44
N TRP A 38 4.75 -5.67 0.78
CA TRP A 38 5.42 -6.65 -0.07
C TRP A 38 5.04 -8.05 0.38
N PHE A 39 4.76 -8.91 -0.58
CA PHE A 39 4.46 -10.32 -0.33
C PHE A 39 5.67 -11.18 -0.65
N THR A 40 5.68 -12.39 -0.09
CA THR A 40 6.83 -13.29 -0.24
C THR A 40 7.05 -13.76 -1.67
N ASP A 41 6.02 -13.66 -2.52
CA ASP A 41 6.14 -14.04 -3.93
C ASP A 41 6.68 -12.94 -4.82
N GLY A 42 7.07 -11.80 -4.24
CA GLY A 42 7.59 -10.67 -5.00
C GLY A 42 6.55 -9.68 -5.48
N SER A 43 5.27 -9.98 -5.30
CA SER A 43 4.22 -9.02 -5.64
C SER A 43 4.04 -8.03 -4.49
N TYR A 44 3.24 -6.99 -4.73
CA TYR A 44 3.03 -5.95 -3.72
C TYR A 44 1.65 -5.34 -3.88
N ALA A 45 1.23 -4.63 -2.83
CA ALA A 45 0.00 -3.85 -2.82
C ALA A 45 0.28 -2.51 -2.16
N ILE A 46 -0.38 -1.48 -2.64
CA ILE A 46 -0.23 -0.13 -2.10
C ILE A 46 -1.64 0.44 -1.93
N PRO A 47 -2.05 0.80 -0.70
CA PRO A 47 -3.35 1.44 -0.51
C PRO A 47 -3.41 2.78 -1.23
N SER A 48 -4.43 2.99 -2.03
CA SER A 48 -4.64 4.25 -2.71
C SER A 48 -6.01 4.80 -2.37
N ARG A 49 -6.17 6.10 -2.60
CA ARG A 49 -7.40 6.81 -2.32
C ARG A 49 -8.59 6.27 -3.13
N ASP A 50 -8.32 5.81 -4.34
CA ASP A 50 -9.33 5.26 -5.22
C ASP A 50 -8.72 4.16 -6.07
N GLU A 51 -9.55 3.50 -6.87
CA GLU A 51 -9.12 2.38 -7.70
C GLU A 51 -8.22 2.80 -8.85
N GLU A 52 -8.11 4.08 -9.11
CA GLU A 52 -7.28 4.61 -10.19
C GLU A 52 -5.89 5.03 -9.71
N GLY A 53 -5.63 4.95 -8.40
CA GLY A 53 -4.32 5.28 -7.86
C GLY A 53 -4.02 6.77 -7.85
N ASN A 54 -5.01 7.62 -7.60
CA ASN A 54 -4.82 9.07 -7.69
C ASN A 54 -4.09 9.69 -6.51
N ASP A 55 -3.99 8.99 -5.37
CA ASP A 55 -3.28 9.47 -4.21
C ASP A 55 -3.17 8.34 -3.19
N ALA A 56 -2.38 8.57 -2.14
CA ALA A 56 -2.23 7.61 -1.07
C ALA A 56 -3.53 7.37 -0.32
N GLY A 57 -3.72 6.15 0.16
CA GLY A 57 -4.85 5.76 0.98
C GLY A 57 -4.40 5.14 2.28
N VAL A 58 -5.36 4.63 3.04
CA VAL A 58 -5.10 4.01 4.34
C VAL A 58 -5.80 2.65 4.40
N LEU A 59 -5.28 1.78 5.25
CA LEU A 59 -5.96 0.55 5.60
C LEU A 59 -6.69 0.76 6.93
N PHE A 60 -7.90 0.26 7.00
CA PHE A 60 -8.61 0.20 8.27
C PHE A 60 -8.19 -1.08 8.98
N LEU A 61 -7.54 -0.93 10.14
CA LEU A 61 -7.04 -2.06 10.92
C LEU A 61 -7.76 -2.10 12.26
N PRO A 62 -8.92 -2.78 12.33
CA PRO A 62 -9.77 -2.71 13.52
C PRO A 62 -9.15 -3.29 14.78
N GLU A 63 -8.16 -4.18 14.63
CA GLU A 63 -7.49 -4.80 15.79
C GLU A 63 -6.14 -4.18 16.09
N ARG A 64 -5.90 -3.00 15.54
CA ARG A 64 -4.66 -2.30 15.79
C ARG A 64 -4.47 -2.05 17.27
N VAL A 65 -3.28 -2.40 17.78
CA VAL A 65 -2.90 -2.17 19.16
C VAL A 65 -1.76 -1.18 19.15
N GLY A 66 -1.88 -0.14 19.93
CA GLY A 66 -0.83 0.76 19.84
C GLY A 66 -0.74 1.84 20.67
#